data_2de02ec49a53007c2f94188436f55278
#
_entry.id   2de02ec49a53007c2f94188436f55278
#
_cell.length_a   1.000
_cell.length_b   1.000
_cell.length_c   1.000
_cell.angle_alpha   90.00
_cell.angle_beta   90.00
_cell.angle_gamma   90.00
#
_symmetry.space_group_name_H-M   'P 1'
#
loop_
_entity.id
_entity.type
_entity.pdbx_description
1 polymer ?
#
loop_
_entity_poly.entity_id
_entity_poly.type
_entity_poly.pdbx_seq_one_letter_code
_entity_poly.pdbx_strand_id
1 'polypeptide(L)'
;MYNNLKTGDIIKFGSYEQDNNAGNGKEKIEWLVLKKADNKALLVSKYILDCQPINTGSNKDKQKWETCDLREWLSSTFLNSAFTPEERSSIQLSHVPADKNTENPGDPNLDPGNSTYDRLFLLSMLEVETYFNSYEARRCAGTPYAKSKGLYVAEYDKTTDGELASYWWTRNPAHAMEQTNPFVPPQKTSGMAVVDPAGVMPAYGGLLQQLDTGVRPAMWLCFKD
;
A
#
# COMPACT_ATOMS: atom_id res chain seq x y z
N MET A 1 -26.94 0.44 3.88
CA MET A 1 -26.31 1.66 3.34
C MET A 1 -25.41 1.39 2.14
N TYR A 2 -24.89 0.18 1.93
CA TYR A 2 -23.90 -0.14 0.88
C TYR A 2 -24.42 -1.05 -0.24
N ASN A 3 -25.77 -1.24 -0.37
CA ASN A 3 -26.36 -2.18 -1.34
C ASN A 3 -26.17 -1.78 -2.81
N ASN A 4 -25.93 -0.50 -3.07
CA ASN A 4 -25.78 0.04 -4.45
C ASN A 4 -24.32 0.40 -4.80
N LEU A 5 -23.32 -0.04 -4.02
CA LEU A 5 -21.92 0.22 -4.31
C LEU A 5 -21.49 -0.39 -5.64
N LYS A 6 -20.69 0.38 -6.37
CA LYS A 6 -20.07 0.00 -7.65
C LYS A 6 -18.56 0.17 -7.57
N THR A 7 -17.85 -0.54 -8.41
CA THR A 7 -16.42 -0.29 -8.66
C THR A 7 -16.22 1.16 -9.08
N GLY A 8 -15.24 1.84 -8.48
CA GLY A 8 -14.96 3.26 -8.67
C GLY A 8 -15.61 4.19 -7.65
N ASP A 9 -16.60 3.72 -6.88
CA ASP A 9 -17.20 4.54 -5.82
C ASP A 9 -16.19 4.82 -4.69
N ILE A 10 -16.38 5.95 -4.01
CA ILE A 10 -15.64 6.31 -2.80
C ILE A 10 -16.55 6.18 -1.59
N ILE A 11 -16.09 5.46 -0.58
CA ILE A 11 -16.80 5.37 0.71
C ILE A 11 -15.93 5.87 1.85
N LYS A 12 -16.56 6.29 2.95
CA LYS A 12 -15.87 6.72 4.17
C LYS A 12 -15.99 5.64 5.25
N PHE A 13 -14.85 5.16 5.76
CA PHE A 13 -14.83 4.13 6.81
C PHE A 13 -13.54 4.22 7.63
N GLY A 14 -13.65 4.10 8.96
CA GLY A 14 -12.52 4.35 9.86
C GLY A 14 -12.11 5.82 9.91
N SER A 15 -11.11 6.14 10.73
CA SER A 15 -10.57 7.50 10.87
C SER A 15 -9.08 7.44 11.19
N TYR A 16 -8.30 8.25 10.53
CA TYR A 16 -6.85 8.34 10.73
C TYR A 16 -6.42 9.79 10.60
N GLU A 17 -5.32 10.16 11.22
CA GLU A 17 -4.73 11.49 11.05
C GLU A 17 -4.34 11.69 9.59
N GLN A 18 -4.82 12.75 8.96
CA GLN A 18 -4.55 13.01 7.55
C GLN A 18 -4.12 14.44 7.26
N ASP A 19 -4.65 15.42 7.97
CA ASP A 19 -4.34 16.85 7.73
C ASP A 19 -3.09 17.36 8.45
N ASN A 20 -2.44 16.49 9.24
CA ASN A 20 -1.28 16.81 10.07
C ASN A 20 -1.58 17.82 11.18
N ASN A 21 -2.80 17.80 11.72
CA ASN A 21 -3.24 18.66 12.82
C ASN A 21 -3.87 17.83 13.94
N ALA A 22 -3.05 17.29 14.82
CA ALA A 22 -3.52 16.47 15.94
C ALA A 22 -4.52 17.19 16.89
N GLY A 23 -4.70 18.51 16.76
CA GLY A 23 -5.60 19.29 17.60
C GLY A 23 -7.08 19.23 17.21
N ASN A 24 -7.40 18.80 15.98
CA ASN A 24 -8.79 18.69 15.48
C ASN A 24 -9.33 17.26 15.42
N GLY A 25 -8.49 16.26 15.74
CA GLY A 25 -8.84 14.84 15.73
C GLY A 25 -8.52 14.18 14.40
N LYS A 26 -9.02 12.94 14.22
CA LYS A 26 -8.75 12.13 13.04
C LYS A 26 -9.82 12.29 11.97
N GLU A 27 -9.42 12.42 10.70
CA GLU A 27 -10.32 12.53 9.57
C GLU A 27 -10.83 11.15 9.14
N LYS A 28 -12.06 11.11 8.58
CA LYS A 28 -12.60 9.90 7.96
C LYS A 28 -11.76 9.49 6.76
N ILE A 29 -11.34 8.22 6.74
CA ILE A 29 -10.58 7.66 5.62
C ILE A 29 -11.51 7.45 4.44
N GLU A 30 -11.11 7.93 3.26
CA GLU A 30 -11.77 7.67 1.99
C GLU A 30 -11.17 6.41 1.34
N TRP A 31 -12.05 5.52 0.88
CA TRP A 31 -11.70 4.25 0.27
C TRP A 31 -12.28 4.14 -1.12
N LEU A 32 -11.45 3.78 -2.09
CA LEU A 32 -11.86 3.46 -3.46
C LEU A 32 -12.34 2.00 -3.50
N VAL A 33 -13.52 1.77 -4.04
CA VAL A 33 -14.08 0.43 -4.29
C VAL A 33 -13.42 -0.16 -5.53
N LEU A 34 -12.57 -1.17 -5.35
CA LEU A 34 -11.90 -1.88 -6.44
C LEU A 34 -12.76 -3.01 -7.01
N LYS A 35 -13.50 -3.71 -6.14
CA LYS A 35 -14.36 -4.82 -6.53
C LYS A 35 -15.54 -4.94 -5.57
N LYS A 36 -16.74 -5.12 -6.11
CA LYS A 36 -17.93 -5.50 -5.33
C LYS A 36 -18.18 -7.00 -5.49
N ALA A 37 -18.46 -7.67 -4.39
CA ALA A 37 -18.88 -9.06 -4.35
C ALA A 37 -19.99 -9.18 -3.30
N ASP A 38 -21.10 -9.83 -3.61
CA ASP A 38 -22.29 -10.03 -2.76
C ASP A 38 -22.43 -9.01 -1.60
N ASN A 39 -22.08 -9.44 -0.39
CA ASN A 39 -22.17 -8.65 0.85
C ASN A 39 -20.84 -7.99 1.27
N LYS A 40 -19.85 -7.89 0.40
CA LYS A 40 -18.54 -7.28 0.69
C LYS A 40 -17.95 -6.53 -0.50
N ALA A 41 -16.98 -5.67 -0.23
CA ALA A 41 -16.17 -5.01 -1.27
C ALA A 41 -14.68 -5.03 -0.92
N LEU A 42 -13.85 -5.18 -1.95
CA LEU A 42 -12.42 -4.89 -1.87
C LEU A 42 -12.23 -3.39 -2.00
N LEU A 43 -11.56 -2.83 -1.02
CA LEU A 43 -11.29 -1.41 -0.90
C LEU A 43 -9.78 -1.17 -0.86
N VAL A 44 -9.34 -0.05 -1.42
CA VAL A 44 -8.01 0.50 -1.22
C VAL A 44 -8.14 1.95 -0.77
N SER A 45 -7.27 2.45 0.09
CA SER A 45 -7.34 3.85 0.49
C SER A 45 -7.19 4.77 -0.74
N LYS A 46 -8.00 5.83 -0.79
CA LYS A 46 -7.95 6.82 -1.88
C LYS A 46 -6.59 7.51 -1.91
N TYR A 47 -6.05 7.83 -0.74
CA TYR A 47 -4.76 8.48 -0.54
C TYR A 47 -3.75 7.54 0.12
N ILE A 48 -2.48 7.86 -0.01
CA ILE A 48 -1.41 7.31 0.84
C ILE A 48 -1.60 7.90 2.23
N LEU A 49 -1.82 7.05 3.24
CA LEU A 49 -2.21 7.47 4.58
C LEU A 49 -1.02 7.67 5.53
N ASP A 50 0.08 6.98 5.28
CA ASP A 50 1.28 7.04 6.11
C ASP A 50 2.53 6.81 5.25
N CYS A 51 3.71 7.05 5.82
CA CYS A 51 5.00 6.79 5.21
C CYS A 51 5.81 5.92 6.17
N GLN A 52 6.00 4.65 5.81
CA GLN A 52 6.65 3.64 6.64
C GLN A 52 7.57 2.77 5.78
N PRO A 53 8.73 2.33 6.28
CA PRO A 53 9.55 1.34 5.60
C PRO A 53 8.88 -0.03 5.63
N ILE A 54 9.30 -0.93 4.74
CA ILE A 54 8.91 -2.34 4.80
C ILE A 54 9.46 -2.97 6.08
N ASN A 55 10.71 -2.67 6.41
CA ASN A 55 11.37 -3.15 7.63
C ASN A 55 12.12 -2.03 8.33
N THR A 56 12.21 -2.12 9.65
CA THR A 56 12.95 -1.18 10.50
C THR A 56 14.39 -1.63 10.75
N GLY A 57 14.80 -2.84 10.32
CA GLY A 57 16.13 -3.42 10.45
C GLY A 57 16.71 -3.92 9.13
N SER A 58 17.98 -4.36 9.15
CA SER A 58 18.71 -4.85 7.98
C SER A 58 18.47 -6.35 7.68
N ASN A 59 17.47 -6.97 8.27
CA ASN A 59 17.20 -8.40 8.08
C ASN A 59 16.66 -8.69 6.69
N LYS A 60 17.48 -9.29 5.81
CA LYS A 60 17.15 -9.65 4.44
C LYS A 60 16.05 -10.73 4.34
N ASP A 61 15.88 -11.55 5.37
CA ASP A 61 14.86 -12.61 5.42
C ASP A 61 13.46 -12.05 5.55
N LYS A 62 13.32 -10.76 5.89
CA LYS A 62 12.03 -10.04 5.95
C LYS A 62 11.61 -9.38 4.62
N GLN A 63 12.22 -9.71 3.50
CA GLN A 63 11.77 -9.24 2.18
C GLN A 63 10.36 -9.72 1.82
N LYS A 64 9.87 -10.76 2.48
CA LYS A 64 8.57 -11.37 2.21
C LYS A 64 7.46 -10.66 3.00
N TRP A 65 6.29 -10.53 2.36
CA TRP A 65 5.12 -9.97 3.02
C TRP A 65 4.80 -10.67 4.35
N GLU A 66 4.85 -12.00 4.40
CA GLU A 66 4.51 -12.80 5.58
C GLU A 66 5.32 -12.45 6.84
N THR A 67 6.53 -11.90 6.68
CA THR A 67 7.49 -11.66 7.78
C THR A 67 7.89 -10.20 7.96
N CYS A 68 7.41 -9.26 7.11
CA CYS A 68 7.85 -7.87 7.17
C CYS A 68 7.22 -7.08 8.33
N ASP A 69 7.96 -6.07 8.80
CA ASP A 69 7.53 -5.21 9.90
C ASP A 69 6.31 -4.36 9.53
N LEU A 70 6.18 -3.96 8.26
CA LEU A 70 5.04 -3.18 7.78
C LEU A 70 3.72 -3.95 7.88
N ARG A 71 3.72 -5.26 7.59
CA ARG A 71 2.53 -6.10 7.79
C ARG A 71 2.13 -6.18 9.25
N GLU A 72 3.11 -6.34 10.16
CA GLU A 72 2.86 -6.34 11.59
C GLU A 72 2.29 -4.99 12.06
N TRP A 73 2.85 -3.88 11.58
CA TRP A 73 2.35 -2.54 11.88
C TRP A 73 0.92 -2.32 11.37
N LEU A 74 0.60 -2.76 10.14
CA LEU A 74 -0.76 -2.68 9.58
C LEU A 74 -1.76 -3.49 10.41
N SER A 75 -1.38 -4.71 10.82
CA SER A 75 -2.27 -5.63 11.55
C SER A 75 -2.45 -5.28 13.02
N SER A 76 -1.58 -4.46 13.59
CA SER A 76 -1.59 -4.07 15.00
C SER A 76 -1.82 -2.57 15.18
N THR A 77 -0.80 -1.76 14.96
CA THR A 77 -0.81 -0.33 15.26
C THR A 77 -1.83 0.44 14.42
N PHE A 78 -1.76 0.28 13.10
CA PHE A 78 -2.66 0.98 12.19
C PHE A 78 -4.11 0.51 12.36
N LEU A 79 -4.36 -0.80 12.37
CA LEU A 79 -5.71 -1.37 12.56
C LEU A 79 -6.38 -0.86 13.84
N ASN A 80 -5.64 -0.81 14.95
CA ASN A 80 -6.18 -0.36 16.23
C ASN A 80 -6.36 1.15 16.31
N SER A 81 -5.52 1.93 15.61
CA SER A 81 -5.60 3.39 15.62
C SER A 81 -6.64 3.94 14.65
N ALA A 82 -6.89 3.23 13.53
CA ALA A 82 -7.77 3.72 12.47
C ALA A 82 -9.23 3.26 12.59
N PHE A 83 -9.50 2.20 13.35
CA PHE A 83 -10.84 1.61 13.41
C PHE A 83 -11.29 1.33 14.85
N THR A 84 -12.57 1.61 15.13
CA THR A 84 -13.19 1.17 16.39
C THR A 84 -13.31 -0.36 16.44
N PRO A 85 -13.55 -0.97 17.63
CA PRO A 85 -13.80 -2.42 17.72
C PRO A 85 -14.95 -2.89 16.82
N GLU A 86 -16.02 -2.11 16.71
CA GLU A 86 -17.18 -2.39 15.86
C GLU A 86 -16.81 -2.33 14.37
N GLU A 87 -16.06 -1.30 13.95
CA GLU A 87 -15.58 -1.16 12.58
C GLU A 87 -14.65 -2.34 12.23
N ARG A 88 -13.71 -2.71 13.12
CA ARG A 88 -12.82 -3.87 12.92
C ARG A 88 -13.57 -5.19 12.72
N SER A 89 -14.72 -5.36 13.37
CA SER A 89 -15.55 -6.57 13.20
C SER A 89 -16.11 -6.72 11.79
N SER A 90 -16.24 -5.63 11.05
CA SER A 90 -16.71 -5.60 9.66
C SER A 90 -15.57 -5.79 8.64
N ILE A 91 -14.31 -5.67 9.06
CA ILE A 91 -13.16 -5.94 8.19
C ILE A 91 -12.89 -7.44 8.18
N GLN A 92 -13.03 -8.07 7.01
CA GLN A 92 -12.84 -9.51 6.86
C GLN A 92 -11.38 -9.91 7.07
N LEU A 93 -11.14 -10.97 7.84
CA LEU A 93 -9.86 -11.68 7.80
C LEU A 93 -9.82 -12.47 6.50
N SER A 94 -9.00 -12.01 5.54
CA SER A 94 -9.00 -12.49 4.17
C SER A 94 -7.73 -13.26 3.85
N HIS A 95 -7.84 -14.31 3.05
CA HIS A 95 -6.69 -14.94 2.43
C HIS A 95 -6.02 -13.95 1.47
N VAL A 96 -4.73 -13.70 1.67
CA VAL A 96 -3.88 -12.80 0.88
C VAL A 96 -2.83 -13.66 0.17
N PRO A 97 -2.95 -13.87 -1.15
CA PRO A 97 -2.04 -14.73 -1.90
C PRO A 97 -0.61 -14.18 -1.90
N ALA A 98 0.36 -15.10 -1.90
CA ALA A 98 1.76 -14.80 -2.15
C ALA A 98 2.02 -14.75 -3.67
N ASP A 99 1.55 -13.68 -4.31
CA ASP A 99 1.72 -13.49 -5.74
C ASP A 99 3.18 -13.22 -6.10
N LYS A 100 3.64 -13.77 -7.23
CA LYS A 100 4.96 -13.47 -7.77
C LYS A 100 5.06 -12.02 -8.27
N ASN A 101 6.29 -11.52 -8.35
CA ASN A 101 6.59 -10.26 -9.02
C ASN A 101 6.24 -10.39 -10.52
N THR A 102 5.39 -9.51 -11.06
CA THR A 102 4.90 -9.60 -12.45
C THR A 102 5.95 -9.15 -13.47
N GLU A 103 6.87 -8.28 -13.09
CA GLU A 103 7.97 -7.82 -13.96
C GLU A 103 9.12 -8.84 -14.06
N ASN A 104 9.31 -9.68 -13.01
CA ASN A 104 10.37 -10.68 -12.94
C ASN A 104 9.83 -12.02 -12.43
N PRO A 105 8.83 -12.65 -13.08
CA PRO A 105 8.10 -13.81 -12.54
C PRO A 105 8.93 -15.10 -12.46
N GLY A 106 10.05 -15.15 -13.17
CA GLY A 106 10.97 -16.30 -13.19
C GLY A 106 12.21 -16.14 -12.33
N ASP A 107 12.41 -15.01 -11.65
CA ASP A 107 13.60 -14.80 -10.82
C ASP A 107 13.49 -15.61 -9.51
N PRO A 108 14.38 -16.62 -9.29
CA PRO A 108 14.33 -17.45 -8.09
C PRO A 108 14.68 -16.70 -6.80
N ASN A 109 15.27 -15.51 -6.90
CA ASN A 109 15.63 -14.69 -5.75
C ASN A 109 14.46 -13.81 -5.27
N LEU A 110 13.36 -13.79 -6.03
CA LEU A 110 12.14 -13.04 -5.68
C LEU A 110 11.05 -13.99 -5.19
N ASP A 111 11.37 -14.80 -4.18
CA ASP A 111 10.42 -15.69 -3.52
C ASP A 111 9.39 -14.87 -2.70
N PRO A 112 8.09 -14.90 -3.07
CA PRO A 112 7.06 -14.15 -2.34
C PRO A 112 6.72 -14.75 -0.96
N GLY A 113 7.23 -15.94 -0.64
CA GLY A 113 6.95 -16.65 0.60
C GLY A 113 5.59 -17.35 0.60
N ASN A 114 4.94 -17.39 1.76
CA ASN A 114 3.65 -18.03 1.94
C ASN A 114 2.51 -17.02 1.91
N SER A 115 1.33 -17.49 1.47
CA SER A 115 0.09 -16.72 1.60
C SER A 115 -0.23 -16.48 3.08
N THR A 116 -0.87 -15.36 3.36
CA THR A 116 -1.22 -14.94 4.73
C THR A 116 -2.74 -14.79 4.89
N TYR A 117 -3.17 -14.55 6.13
CA TYR A 117 -4.52 -14.12 6.43
C TYR A 117 -4.44 -12.76 7.11
N ASP A 118 -4.98 -11.72 6.46
CA ASP A 118 -4.87 -10.34 6.92
C ASP A 118 -6.22 -9.62 6.86
N ARG A 119 -6.44 -8.69 7.78
CA ARG A 119 -7.56 -7.73 7.71
C ARG A 119 -7.21 -6.52 6.85
N LEU A 120 -5.96 -6.06 6.98
CA LEU A 120 -5.38 -4.98 6.19
C LEU A 120 -4.12 -5.51 5.51
N PHE A 121 -3.95 -5.17 4.25
CA PHE A 121 -2.82 -5.63 3.44
C PHE A 121 -2.45 -4.58 2.38
N LEU A 122 -1.31 -4.74 1.75
CA LEU A 122 -0.97 -4.00 0.53
C LEU A 122 -1.45 -4.80 -0.69
N LEU A 123 -1.83 -4.13 -1.76
CA LEU A 123 -2.11 -4.81 -3.03
C LEU A 123 -0.84 -5.48 -3.57
N SER A 124 -0.98 -6.63 -4.25
CA SER A 124 0.09 -7.17 -5.09
C SER A 124 0.17 -6.43 -6.42
N MET A 125 1.30 -6.58 -7.13
CA MET A 125 1.44 -6.07 -8.50
C MET A 125 0.34 -6.60 -9.41
N LEU A 126 0.02 -7.90 -9.31
CA LEU A 126 -1.07 -8.53 -10.08
C LEU A 126 -2.44 -7.90 -9.75
N GLU A 127 -2.72 -7.58 -8.49
CA GLU A 127 -3.95 -6.89 -8.11
C GLU A 127 -3.97 -5.46 -8.62
N VAL A 128 -2.84 -4.74 -8.58
CA VAL A 128 -2.71 -3.39 -9.17
C VAL A 128 -3.01 -3.44 -10.67
N GLU A 129 -2.46 -4.39 -11.41
CA GLU A 129 -2.74 -4.58 -12.84
C GLU A 129 -4.21 -4.94 -13.10
N THR A 130 -4.78 -5.77 -12.22
CA THR A 130 -6.17 -6.24 -12.38
C THR A 130 -7.20 -5.13 -12.13
N TYR A 131 -6.97 -4.27 -11.14
CA TYR A 131 -7.97 -3.31 -10.69
C TYR A 131 -7.77 -1.89 -11.20
N PHE A 132 -6.59 -1.56 -11.72
CA PHE A 132 -6.30 -0.25 -12.29
C PHE A 132 -5.93 -0.38 -13.77
N ASN A 133 -6.80 0.07 -14.64
CA ASN A 133 -6.72 -0.13 -16.10
C ASN A 133 -5.81 0.89 -16.82
N SER A 134 -5.20 1.83 -16.11
CA SER A 134 -4.21 2.75 -16.68
C SER A 134 -3.16 3.17 -15.66
N TYR A 135 -2.05 3.71 -16.12
CA TYR A 135 -1.01 4.28 -15.26
C TYR A 135 -1.55 5.46 -14.45
N GLU A 136 -2.38 6.32 -15.04
CA GLU A 136 -3.00 7.45 -14.37
C GLU A 136 -3.89 7.01 -13.19
N ALA A 137 -4.64 5.92 -13.37
CA ALA A 137 -5.49 5.36 -12.31
C ALA A 137 -4.70 4.80 -11.12
N ARG A 138 -3.44 4.39 -11.34
CA ARG A 138 -2.53 3.89 -10.29
C ARG A 138 -1.88 5.00 -9.49
N ARG A 139 -1.76 6.22 -10.05
CA ARG A 139 -1.18 7.39 -9.38
C ARG A 139 -1.92 7.67 -8.08
N CYS A 140 -1.17 7.99 -7.03
CA CYS A 140 -1.74 8.24 -5.71
C CYS A 140 -1.01 9.39 -5.02
N ALA A 141 -1.76 10.34 -4.50
CA ALA A 141 -1.22 11.42 -3.69
C ALA A 141 -1.17 11.01 -2.21
N GLY A 142 -0.21 11.57 -1.48
CA GLY A 142 -0.13 11.42 -0.03
C GLY A 142 -0.97 12.45 0.72
N THR A 143 -1.50 12.05 1.86
CA THR A 143 -2.09 13.00 2.82
C THR A 143 -1.03 13.99 3.33
N PRO A 144 -1.41 15.19 3.83
CA PRO A 144 -0.49 16.08 4.53
C PRO A 144 0.29 15.38 5.65
N TYR A 145 -0.36 14.50 6.40
CA TYR A 145 0.29 13.70 7.44
C TYR A 145 1.36 12.76 6.88
N ALA A 146 1.07 12.00 5.83
CA ALA A 146 2.06 11.13 5.18
C ALA A 146 3.25 11.94 4.63
N LYS A 147 2.99 13.13 4.04
CA LYS A 147 4.03 14.06 3.58
C LYS A 147 4.91 14.56 4.74
N SER A 148 4.32 14.84 5.90
CA SER A 148 5.06 15.25 7.10
C SER A 148 6.00 14.17 7.65
N LYS A 149 5.74 12.89 7.29
CA LYS A 149 6.59 11.74 7.62
C LYS A 149 7.75 11.50 6.64
N GLY A 150 7.89 12.35 5.63
CA GLY A 150 8.98 12.26 4.65
C GLY A 150 8.60 11.61 3.32
N LEU A 151 7.30 11.38 3.07
CA LEU A 151 6.84 10.83 1.79
C LEU A 151 7.37 11.65 0.61
N TYR A 152 8.00 10.98 -0.36
CA TYR A 152 8.39 11.60 -1.62
C TYR A 152 7.17 12.12 -2.37
N VAL A 153 7.27 13.33 -2.92
CA VAL A 153 6.23 13.96 -3.74
C VAL A 153 6.82 14.33 -5.08
N ALA A 154 6.22 13.85 -6.16
CA ALA A 154 6.67 14.15 -7.52
C ALA A 154 6.54 15.65 -7.84
N GLU A 155 7.37 16.12 -8.78
CA GLU A 155 7.30 17.51 -9.25
C GLU A 155 6.23 17.72 -10.34
N TYR A 156 5.98 16.70 -11.17
CA TYR A 156 5.15 16.82 -12.38
C TYR A 156 4.02 15.81 -12.48
N ASP A 157 4.21 14.60 -11.95
CA ASP A 157 3.20 13.55 -12.04
C ASP A 157 2.02 13.85 -11.14
N LYS A 158 0.82 13.91 -11.73
CA LYS A 158 -0.42 14.24 -11.03
C LYS A 158 -1.43 13.11 -11.10
N THR A 159 -2.20 12.96 -10.04
CA THR A 159 -3.41 12.13 -10.00
C THR A 159 -4.50 12.71 -10.89
N THR A 160 -5.56 11.96 -11.12
CA THR A 160 -6.76 12.43 -11.83
C THR A 160 -7.43 13.65 -11.17
N ASP A 161 -7.26 13.80 -9.85
CA ASP A 161 -7.76 14.94 -9.08
C ASP A 161 -6.80 16.15 -9.11
N GLY A 162 -5.67 16.03 -9.84
CA GLY A 162 -4.69 17.12 -10.03
C GLY A 162 -3.65 17.25 -8.92
N GLU A 163 -3.66 16.38 -7.90
CA GLU A 163 -2.68 16.38 -6.82
C GLU A 163 -1.36 15.71 -7.25
N LEU A 164 -0.23 16.15 -6.70
CA LEU A 164 1.07 15.55 -6.97
C LEU A 164 1.15 14.13 -6.41
N ALA A 165 1.55 13.19 -7.27
CA ALA A 165 1.65 11.78 -6.95
C ALA A 165 2.92 11.42 -6.17
N SER A 166 2.92 10.25 -5.57
CA SER A 166 4.00 9.73 -4.74
C SER A 166 4.21 8.24 -4.99
N TYR A 167 5.35 7.71 -4.57
CA TYR A 167 5.58 6.26 -4.51
C TYR A 167 4.71 5.60 -3.45
N TRP A 168 4.23 4.37 -3.74
CA TRP A 168 3.55 3.54 -2.75
C TRP A 168 3.90 2.07 -2.90
N TRP A 169 3.98 1.38 -1.74
CA TRP A 169 4.37 -0.01 -1.66
C TRP A 169 3.32 -0.97 -2.22
N THR A 170 3.79 -2.02 -2.90
CA THR A 170 3.05 -3.27 -3.08
C THR A 170 3.63 -4.35 -2.16
N ARG A 171 2.99 -5.54 -2.07
CA ARG A 171 3.47 -6.62 -1.19
C ARG A 171 4.42 -7.62 -1.87
N ASN A 172 4.84 -7.38 -3.11
CA ASN A 172 5.70 -8.31 -3.84
C ASN A 172 7.18 -8.03 -3.59
N PRO A 173 8.00 -9.09 -3.44
CA PRO A 173 9.44 -8.90 -3.42
C PRO A 173 9.93 -8.34 -4.76
N ALA A 174 10.93 -7.50 -4.70
CA ALA A 174 11.63 -6.94 -5.87
C ALA A 174 13.11 -6.81 -5.57
N HIS A 175 13.91 -6.61 -6.62
CA HIS A 175 15.25 -6.10 -6.43
C HIS A 175 15.21 -4.58 -6.23
N ALA A 176 16.11 -4.08 -5.42
CA ALA A 176 16.37 -2.65 -5.30
C ALA A 176 17.82 -2.35 -5.71
N MET A 177 18.10 -1.10 -6.02
CA MET A 177 19.45 -0.63 -6.31
C MET A 177 19.95 0.22 -5.15
N GLU A 178 21.00 -0.23 -4.47
CA GLU A 178 21.58 0.47 -3.34
C GLU A 178 22.90 1.16 -3.74
N GLN A 179 22.98 2.45 -3.50
CA GLN A 179 24.19 3.24 -3.70
C GLN A 179 24.94 3.40 -2.38
N THR A 180 25.87 2.51 -2.11
CA THR A 180 26.67 2.54 -0.86
C THR A 180 27.87 3.45 -0.96
N ASN A 181 28.36 3.72 -2.17
CA ASN A 181 29.53 4.55 -2.43
C ASN A 181 29.36 5.26 -3.79
N PRO A 182 29.49 6.61 -3.88
CA PRO A 182 29.29 7.37 -5.12
C PRO A 182 30.30 7.02 -6.22
N PHE A 183 31.43 6.39 -5.90
CA PHE A 183 32.47 5.97 -6.86
C PHE A 183 32.31 4.54 -7.38
N VAL A 184 31.30 3.81 -6.92
CA VAL A 184 31.01 2.42 -7.34
C VAL A 184 29.59 2.37 -7.90
N PRO A 185 29.33 1.64 -9.00
CA PRO A 185 27.97 1.48 -9.49
C PRO A 185 27.01 0.95 -8.40
N PRO A 186 25.73 1.36 -8.41
CA PRO A 186 24.74 0.83 -7.50
C PRO A 186 24.70 -0.70 -7.49
N GLN A 187 24.57 -1.29 -6.32
CA GLN A 187 24.51 -2.74 -6.14
C GLN A 187 23.06 -3.21 -6.07
N LYS A 188 22.79 -4.36 -6.72
CA LYS A 188 21.50 -5.02 -6.66
C LYS A 188 21.33 -5.65 -5.26
N THR A 189 20.26 -5.31 -4.56
CA THR A 189 19.94 -5.81 -3.22
C THR A 189 18.47 -6.18 -3.10
N SER A 190 18.06 -6.66 -1.93
CA SER A 190 16.67 -6.97 -1.61
C SER A 190 15.82 -5.71 -1.47
N GLY A 191 14.60 -5.75 -2.02
CA GLY A 191 13.64 -4.66 -1.96
C GLY A 191 12.21 -5.16 -2.07
N MET A 192 11.25 -4.23 -2.06
CA MET A 192 9.84 -4.50 -2.35
C MET A 192 9.38 -3.68 -3.53
N ALA A 193 8.48 -4.25 -4.33
CA ALA A 193 7.94 -3.56 -5.49
C ALA A 193 7.11 -2.34 -5.08
N VAL A 194 7.14 -1.33 -5.93
CA VAL A 194 6.44 -0.05 -5.74
C VAL A 194 5.62 0.28 -7.00
N VAL A 195 4.62 1.12 -6.82
CA VAL A 195 4.06 1.93 -7.91
C VAL A 195 4.70 3.31 -7.80
N ASP A 196 5.31 3.77 -8.87
CA ASP A 196 5.96 5.07 -8.93
C ASP A 196 4.96 6.22 -9.17
N PRO A 197 5.38 7.49 -9.08
CA PRO A 197 4.49 8.63 -9.31
C PRO A 197 3.89 8.69 -10.72
N ALA A 198 4.54 8.10 -11.72
CA ALA A 198 3.99 7.99 -13.08
C ALA A 198 2.90 6.89 -13.20
N GLY A 199 2.74 6.06 -12.16
CA GLY A 199 1.81 4.92 -12.12
C GLY A 199 2.41 3.63 -12.68
N VAL A 200 3.71 3.61 -12.93
CA VAL A 200 4.45 2.43 -13.40
C VAL A 200 4.89 1.58 -12.21
N MET A 201 4.97 0.27 -12.41
CA MET A 201 5.65 -0.64 -11.50
C MET A 201 7.00 -0.96 -12.13
N PRO A 202 8.10 -0.32 -11.69
CA PRO A 202 9.41 -0.50 -12.31
C PRO A 202 9.99 -1.88 -11.99
N ALA A 203 10.90 -2.36 -12.83
CA ALA A 203 11.63 -3.62 -12.64
C ALA A 203 12.45 -3.68 -11.34
N TYR A 204 12.82 -2.51 -10.81
CA TYR A 204 13.47 -2.37 -9.50
C TYR A 204 12.51 -1.64 -8.55
N GLY A 205 12.33 -2.21 -7.35
CA GLY A 205 11.52 -1.63 -6.28
C GLY A 205 12.32 -0.69 -5.37
N GLY A 206 11.71 -0.34 -4.24
CA GLY A 206 12.35 0.43 -3.17
C GLY A 206 13.14 -0.46 -2.21
N LEU A 207 14.13 0.13 -1.54
CA LEU A 207 14.88 -0.51 -0.46
C LEU A 207 13.95 -0.81 0.72
N LEU A 208 14.16 -1.94 1.40
CA LEU A 208 13.30 -2.37 2.53
C LEU A 208 13.22 -1.35 3.67
N GLN A 209 14.25 -0.52 3.83
CA GLN A 209 14.36 0.51 4.87
C GLN A 209 14.11 1.93 4.35
N GLN A 210 13.61 2.06 3.11
CA GLN A 210 13.33 3.36 2.50
C GLN A 210 12.21 4.08 3.26
N LEU A 211 12.46 5.35 3.61
CA LEU A 211 11.59 6.14 4.49
C LEU A 211 10.72 7.17 3.74
N ASP A 212 10.71 7.15 2.41
CA ASP A 212 10.01 8.11 1.56
C ASP A 212 8.93 7.47 0.67
N THR A 213 8.63 6.20 0.90
CA THR A 213 7.60 5.44 0.17
C THR A 213 6.36 5.23 1.02
N GLY A 214 5.22 5.45 0.41
CA GLY A 214 3.94 5.53 1.09
C GLY A 214 3.23 4.21 1.32
N VAL A 215 2.40 4.20 2.36
CA VAL A 215 1.52 3.09 2.72
C VAL A 215 0.11 3.39 2.22
N ARG A 216 -0.38 2.54 1.32
CA ARG A 216 -1.71 2.58 0.72
C ARG A 216 -2.44 1.28 1.05
N PRO A 217 -3.09 1.16 2.23
CA PRO A 217 -3.69 -0.09 2.68
C PRO A 217 -4.93 -0.47 1.87
N ALA A 218 -5.17 -1.79 1.81
CA ALA A 218 -6.36 -2.40 1.23
C ALA A 218 -7.05 -3.32 2.25
N MET A 219 -8.35 -3.57 2.06
CA MET A 219 -9.15 -4.48 2.90
C MET A 219 -10.38 -5.01 2.18
N TRP A 220 -10.88 -6.14 2.64
CA TRP A 220 -12.24 -6.57 2.34
C TRP A 220 -13.18 -6.09 3.46
N LEU A 221 -14.14 -5.25 3.13
CA LEU A 221 -15.16 -4.77 4.05
C LEU A 221 -16.46 -5.53 3.82
N CYS A 222 -16.96 -6.20 4.87
CA CYS A 222 -18.26 -6.84 4.87
C CYS A 222 -19.36 -5.85 5.22
N PHE A 223 -20.47 -5.94 4.52
CA PHE A 223 -21.69 -5.17 4.82
C PHE A 223 -22.65 -6.05 5.60
N LYS A 224 -23.13 -5.53 6.71
CA LYS A 224 -24.25 -6.16 7.43
C LYS A 224 -25.54 -5.82 6.71
N ASP A 225 -26.35 -6.82 6.47
CA ASP A 225 -27.73 -6.66 5.97
C ASP A 225 -28.58 -5.79 6.91
#